data_a2a408ec71a0300410b9100cf1ee7e69
#
_entry.id   a2a408ec71a0300410b9100cf1ee7e69
#
_cell.length_a   1.000
_cell.length_b   1.000
_cell.length_c   1.000
_cell.angle_alpha   90.00
_cell.angle_beta   90.00
_cell.angle_gamma   90.00
#
_symmetry.space_group_name_H-M   'P 1'
#
loop_
_entity.id
_entity.type
_entity.pdbx_description
1 polymer ?
#
loop_
_entity_poly.entity_id
_entity_poly.type
_entity_poly.pdbx_seq_one_letter_code
_entity_poly.pdbx_strand_id
1 'polypeptide(L)'
;MKKRNINIDLIKCIAVFSVISVHFFLNNGFYEVPILGYKAYIGTIFRTLFMICVPLFIMTTGYLMKNKTLSKKYYLGLSRVLIIYLIDAVLYLYYNSIYNNTSFSIRHIISSILAFKIGYSWYIKMYLGLFLLIPFINLIYNNLKNKKQKQILILTMLTLTSFQGIFNIKYILIPDWWISIYPLTYYFIG
;
A
#
# COMPACT_ATOMS: atom_id res chain seq x y z
N MET A 1 -26.97 10.40 -9.34
CA MET A 1 -26.05 9.98 -8.26
C MET A 1 -25.47 8.60 -8.59
N LYS A 2 -24.15 8.40 -8.53
CA LYS A 2 -23.55 7.08 -8.78
C LYS A 2 -23.93 6.15 -7.62
N LYS A 3 -24.57 5.02 -7.88
CA LYS A 3 -25.01 4.06 -6.85
C LYS A 3 -23.78 3.58 -6.07
N ARG A 4 -23.81 3.72 -4.75
CA ARG A 4 -22.74 3.28 -3.84
C ARG A 4 -22.65 1.74 -3.88
N ASN A 5 -21.41 1.22 -3.97
CA ASN A 5 -21.20 -0.23 -3.98
C ASN A 5 -20.81 -0.69 -2.57
N ILE A 6 -21.76 -1.32 -1.88
CA ILE A 6 -21.60 -1.79 -0.50
C ILE A 6 -20.44 -2.80 -0.36
N ASN A 7 -20.22 -3.66 -1.36
CA ASN A 7 -19.14 -4.65 -1.32
C ASN A 7 -17.76 -3.98 -1.28
N ILE A 8 -17.58 -2.90 -2.05
CA ILE A 8 -16.33 -2.13 -2.02
C ILE A 8 -16.13 -1.43 -0.68
N ASP A 9 -17.21 -0.92 -0.09
CA ASP A 9 -17.13 -0.30 1.24
C ASP A 9 -16.77 -1.33 2.31
N LEU A 10 -17.34 -2.55 2.25
CA LEU A 10 -16.99 -3.64 3.16
C LEU A 10 -15.51 -4.04 3.04
N ILE A 11 -15.00 -4.19 1.81
CA ILE A 11 -13.58 -4.48 1.57
C ILE A 11 -12.69 -3.39 2.20
N LYS A 12 -13.06 -2.11 2.05
CA LYS A 12 -12.32 -1.01 2.67
C LYS A 12 -12.36 -1.06 4.19
N CYS A 13 -13.50 -1.41 4.80
CA CYS A 13 -13.61 -1.58 6.24
C CYS A 13 -12.68 -2.71 6.74
N ILE A 14 -12.67 -3.85 6.05
CA ILE A 14 -11.76 -4.97 6.37
C ILE A 14 -10.31 -4.50 6.23
N ALA A 15 -9.97 -3.77 5.18
CA ALA A 15 -8.62 -3.26 4.97
C ALA A 15 -8.19 -2.30 6.09
N VAL A 16 -9.05 -1.36 6.50
CA VAL A 16 -8.77 -0.44 7.62
C VAL A 16 -8.58 -1.20 8.92
N PHE A 17 -9.49 -2.13 9.24
CA PHE A 17 -9.37 -2.97 10.43
C PHE A 17 -8.04 -3.76 10.42
N SER A 18 -7.66 -4.31 9.28
CA SER A 18 -6.40 -5.03 9.11
C SER A 18 -5.18 -4.11 9.30
N VAL A 19 -5.23 -2.85 8.85
CA VAL A 19 -4.15 -1.86 9.13
C VAL A 19 -3.98 -1.66 10.63
N ILE A 20 -5.07 -1.40 11.35
CA ILE A 20 -5.02 -1.19 12.81
C ILE A 20 -4.43 -2.43 13.50
N SER A 21 -4.88 -3.62 13.08
CA SER A 21 -4.41 -4.89 13.65
C SER A 21 -2.91 -5.12 13.39
N VAL A 22 -2.40 -4.87 12.18
CA VAL A 22 -0.96 -4.98 11.88
C VAL A 22 -0.15 -4.00 12.73
N HIS A 23 -0.61 -2.76 12.87
CA HIS A 23 0.07 -1.76 13.70
C HIS A 23 0.02 -2.10 15.19
N PHE A 24 -1.03 -2.77 15.66
CA PHE A 24 -1.06 -3.33 17.02
C PHE A 24 0.10 -4.32 17.22
N PHE A 25 0.29 -5.28 16.31
CA PHE A 25 1.40 -6.22 16.39
C PHE A 25 2.79 -5.54 16.28
N LEU A 26 2.90 -4.46 15.52
CA LEU A 26 4.16 -3.71 15.40
C LEU A 26 4.55 -2.94 16.67
N ASN A 27 3.57 -2.51 17.46
CA ASN A 27 3.80 -1.59 18.58
C ASN A 27 3.66 -2.22 19.97
N ASN A 28 3.44 -3.54 20.06
CA ASN A 28 3.28 -4.23 21.35
C ASN A 28 4.40 -5.24 21.67
N GLY A 29 5.56 -5.11 21.03
CA GLY A 29 6.69 -6.01 21.26
C GLY A 29 6.55 -7.42 20.67
N PHE A 30 5.55 -7.67 19.82
CA PHE A 30 5.31 -8.99 19.21
C PHE A 30 6.52 -9.55 18.48
N TYR A 31 7.33 -8.71 17.85
CA TYR A 31 8.52 -9.11 17.09
C TYR A 31 9.78 -9.27 17.95
N GLU A 32 9.71 -8.89 19.22
CA GLU A 32 10.84 -8.93 20.15
C GLU A 32 10.89 -10.25 20.93
N VAL A 33 9.79 -11.02 20.88
CA VAL A 33 9.69 -12.31 21.58
C VAL A 33 9.80 -13.48 20.62
N PRO A 34 10.49 -14.60 21.02
CA PRO A 34 10.56 -15.79 20.20
C PRO A 34 9.18 -16.41 20.02
N ILE A 35 8.94 -16.99 18.82
CA ILE A 35 7.68 -17.67 18.50
C ILE A 35 7.70 -19.05 19.16
N LEU A 36 7.35 -19.10 20.45
CA LEU A 36 7.29 -20.33 21.25
C LEU A 36 5.89 -20.52 21.83
N GLY A 37 5.37 -21.74 21.69
CA GLY A 37 4.08 -22.14 22.22
C GLY A 37 2.87 -21.67 21.38
N TYR A 38 1.71 -22.25 21.69
CA TYR A 38 0.49 -22.11 20.87
C TYR A 38 -0.02 -20.65 20.73
N LYS A 39 0.15 -19.82 21.79
CA LYS A 39 -0.28 -18.40 21.75
C LYS A 39 0.50 -17.59 20.71
N ALA A 40 1.82 -17.82 20.61
CA ALA A 40 2.65 -17.16 19.63
C ALA A 40 2.32 -17.63 18.20
N TYR A 41 2.03 -18.90 17.98
CA TYR A 41 1.57 -19.43 16.69
C TYR A 41 0.23 -18.80 16.27
N ILE A 42 -0.76 -18.75 17.17
CA ILE A 42 -2.03 -18.08 16.90
C ILE A 42 -1.82 -16.61 16.56
N GLY A 43 -1.01 -15.90 17.34
CA GLY A 43 -0.64 -14.49 17.04
C GLY A 43 -0.03 -14.32 15.65
N THR A 44 0.89 -15.23 15.26
CA THR A 44 1.52 -15.21 13.93
C THR A 44 0.50 -15.44 12.81
N ILE A 45 -0.47 -16.34 12.99
CA ILE A 45 -1.54 -16.57 12.02
C ILE A 45 -2.37 -15.29 11.83
N PHE A 46 -2.85 -14.68 12.92
CA PHE A 46 -3.63 -13.45 12.83
C PHE A 46 -2.84 -12.30 12.22
N ARG A 47 -1.59 -12.10 12.65
CA ARG A 47 -0.70 -11.09 12.06
C ARG A 47 -0.56 -11.28 10.56
N THR A 48 -0.36 -12.52 10.10
CA THR A 48 -0.21 -12.84 8.68
C THR A 48 -1.51 -12.58 7.91
N LEU A 49 -2.66 -12.94 8.48
CA LEU A 49 -3.97 -12.62 7.87
C LEU A 49 -4.17 -11.11 7.71
N PHE A 50 -3.81 -10.31 8.70
CA PHE A 50 -4.00 -8.85 8.63
C PHE A 50 -3.03 -8.15 7.66
N MET A 51 -1.95 -8.80 7.21
CA MET A 51 -1.07 -8.25 6.18
C MET A 51 -1.74 -8.07 4.81
N ILE A 52 -2.95 -8.60 4.61
CA ILE A 52 -3.75 -8.35 3.40
C ILE A 52 -4.17 -6.88 3.24
N CYS A 53 -4.01 -6.03 4.25
CA CYS A 53 -4.48 -4.65 4.28
C CYS A 53 -4.03 -3.84 3.05
N VAL A 54 -2.74 -3.79 2.77
CA VAL A 54 -2.18 -3.03 1.65
C VAL A 54 -2.61 -3.60 0.30
N PRO A 55 -2.52 -4.92 0.03
CA PRO A 55 -3.12 -5.55 -1.13
C PRO A 55 -4.57 -5.15 -1.37
N LEU A 56 -5.42 -5.21 -0.36
CA LEU A 56 -6.85 -4.86 -0.48
C LEU A 56 -7.07 -3.40 -0.90
N PHE A 57 -6.31 -2.45 -0.33
CA PHE A 57 -6.39 -1.05 -0.74
C PHE A 57 -5.97 -0.85 -2.20
N ILE A 58 -4.89 -1.49 -2.63
CA ILE A 58 -4.38 -1.35 -3.99
C ILE A 58 -5.35 -2.01 -5.00
N MET A 59 -5.85 -3.22 -4.70
CA MET A 59 -6.85 -3.89 -5.53
C MET A 59 -8.14 -3.07 -5.65
N THR A 60 -8.61 -2.51 -4.53
CA THR A 60 -9.78 -1.61 -4.54
C THR A 60 -9.51 -0.37 -5.40
N THR A 61 -8.29 0.16 -5.36
CA THR A 61 -7.87 1.27 -6.23
C THR A 61 -7.91 0.86 -7.70
N GLY A 62 -7.40 -0.32 -8.05
CA GLY A 62 -7.46 -0.89 -9.40
C GLY A 62 -8.89 -0.94 -9.92
N TYR A 63 -9.80 -1.55 -9.16
CA TYR A 63 -11.22 -1.62 -9.51
C TYR A 63 -11.87 -0.25 -9.73
N LEU A 64 -11.59 0.72 -8.85
CA LEU A 64 -12.22 2.04 -8.92
C LEU A 64 -11.61 2.94 -9.98
N MET A 65 -10.35 2.73 -10.33
CA MET A 65 -9.59 3.62 -11.20
C MET A 65 -9.30 3.02 -12.59
N LYS A 66 -9.76 1.82 -12.91
CA LYS A 66 -9.53 1.10 -14.18
C LYS A 66 -9.89 1.88 -15.46
N ASN A 67 -10.77 2.87 -15.38
CA ASN A 67 -11.20 3.70 -16.50
C ASN A 67 -10.57 5.11 -16.47
N LYS A 68 -9.58 5.35 -15.61
CA LYS A 68 -8.90 6.64 -15.57
C LYS A 68 -7.91 6.75 -16.71
N THR A 69 -7.97 7.90 -17.39
CA THR A 69 -7.13 8.23 -18.55
C THR A 69 -6.27 9.45 -18.25
N LEU A 70 -5.25 9.66 -19.07
CA LEU A 70 -4.40 10.84 -19.04
C LEU A 70 -5.26 12.09 -19.21
N SER A 71 -5.34 12.92 -18.15
CA SER A 71 -6.02 14.20 -18.21
C SER A 71 -5.54 15.14 -17.11
N LYS A 72 -5.59 16.45 -17.36
CA LYS A 72 -5.28 17.46 -16.32
C LYS A 72 -6.16 17.26 -15.07
N LYS A 73 -7.45 16.97 -15.27
CA LYS A 73 -8.41 16.71 -14.18
C LYS A 73 -8.02 15.50 -13.33
N TYR A 74 -7.44 14.46 -13.95
CA TYR A 74 -6.95 13.31 -13.21
C TYR A 74 -5.80 13.70 -12.28
N TYR A 75 -4.77 14.35 -12.81
CA TYR A 75 -3.60 14.74 -12.01
C TYR A 75 -3.90 15.81 -10.95
N LEU A 76 -4.88 16.67 -11.16
CA LEU A 76 -5.37 17.55 -10.10
C LEU A 76 -5.95 16.78 -8.89
N GLY A 77 -6.36 15.51 -9.07
CA GLY A 77 -6.75 14.64 -7.97
C GLY A 77 -5.61 14.32 -7.00
N LEU A 78 -4.35 14.46 -7.43
CA LEU A 78 -3.16 14.26 -6.60
C LEU A 78 -3.09 15.29 -5.45
N SER A 79 -3.54 16.53 -5.70
CA SER A 79 -3.56 17.57 -4.68
C SER A 79 -4.34 17.16 -3.44
N ARG A 80 -5.45 16.41 -3.60
CA ARG A 80 -6.22 15.90 -2.46
C ARG A 80 -5.40 14.94 -1.59
N VAL A 81 -4.63 14.06 -2.20
CA VAL A 81 -3.76 13.12 -1.48
C VAL A 81 -2.68 13.87 -0.72
N LEU A 82 -2.06 14.87 -1.37
CA LEU A 82 -1.04 15.71 -0.75
C LEU A 82 -1.59 16.55 0.40
N ILE A 83 -2.79 17.12 0.26
CA ILE A 83 -3.43 17.88 1.34
C ILE A 83 -3.70 16.99 2.55
N ILE A 84 -4.25 15.77 2.35
CA ILE A 84 -4.48 14.82 3.44
C ILE A 84 -3.16 14.46 4.12
N TYR A 85 -2.11 14.19 3.33
CA TYR A 85 -0.77 13.93 3.88
C TYR A 85 -0.23 15.10 4.71
N LEU A 86 -0.39 16.35 4.25
CA LEU A 86 0.06 17.52 4.99
C LEU A 86 -0.67 17.68 6.32
N ILE A 87 -1.99 17.45 6.33
CA ILE A 87 -2.78 17.50 7.56
C ILE A 87 -2.30 16.42 8.54
N ASP A 88 -2.16 15.18 8.08
CA ASP A 88 -1.67 14.06 8.91
C ASP A 88 -0.25 14.33 9.43
N ALA A 89 0.62 14.85 8.59
CA ALA A 89 1.97 15.24 8.94
C ALA A 89 2.03 16.28 10.07
N VAL A 90 1.21 17.33 9.97
CA VAL A 90 1.12 18.37 10.99
C VAL A 90 0.59 17.80 12.31
N LEU A 91 -0.48 16.98 12.25
CA LEU A 91 -1.04 16.34 13.45
C LEU A 91 -0.03 15.41 14.13
N TYR A 92 0.70 14.61 13.35
CA TYR A 92 1.73 13.72 13.89
C TYR A 92 2.88 14.51 14.57
N LEU A 93 3.38 15.56 13.92
CA LEU A 93 4.44 16.40 14.51
C LEU A 93 3.96 17.11 15.77
N TYR A 94 2.72 17.61 15.80
CA TYR A 94 2.11 18.22 16.97
C TYR A 94 2.00 17.22 18.13
N TYR A 95 1.51 16.01 17.86
CA TYR A 95 1.44 14.94 18.85
C TYR A 95 2.82 14.59 19.42
N ASN A 96 3.82 14.39 18.56
CA ASN A 96 5.18 14.09 18.96
C ASN A 96 5.82 15.21 19.80
N SER A 97 5.53 16.46 19.47
CA SER A 97 6.02 17.60 20.26
C SER A 97 5.51 17.57 21.70
N ILE A 98 4.23 17.25 21.89
CA ILE A 98 3.62 17.17 23.21
C ILE A 98 4.08 15.93 23.98
N TYR A 99 4.01 14.77 23.34
CA TYR A 99 4.26 13.49 24.01
C TYR A 99 5.73 13.24 24.32
N ASN A 100 6.64 13.59 23.40
CA ASN A 100 8.07 13.36 23.55
C ASN A 100 8.85 14.60 24.02
N ASN A 101 8.16 15.71 24.35
CA ASN A 101 8.78 16.99 24.73
C ASN A 101 9.88 17.44 23.75
N THR A 102 9.69 17.18 22.45
CA THR A 102 10.67 17.53 21.41
C THR A 102 10.33 18.89 20.83
N SER A 103 11.29 19.82 20.87
CA SER A 103 11.18 21.09 20.16
C SER A 103 11.64 20.91 18.71
N PHE A 104 10.75 21.17 17.75
CA PHE A 104 11.10 21.14 16.35
C PHE A 104 11.36 22.56 15.80
N SER A 105 12.50 22.76 15.17
CA SER A 105 12.73 23.97 14.37
C SER A 105 11.85 23.91 13.10
N ILE A 106 11.43 25.06 12.58
CA ILE A 106 10.65 25.16 11.33
C ILE A 106 11.37 24.43 10.18
N ARG A 107 12.70 24.55 10.10
CA ARG A 107 13.51 23.83 9.11
C ARG A 107 13.35 22.31 9.24
N HIS A 108 13.34 21.77 10.46
CA HIS A 108 13.16 20.34 10.71
C HIS A 108 11.76 19.87 10.29
N ILE A 109 10.72 20.65 10.59
CA ILE A 109 9.34 20.38 10.18
C ILE A 109 9.24 20.31 8.66
N ILE A 110 9.71 21.34 7.95
CA ILE A 110 9.67 21.39 6.48
C ILE A 110 10.46 20.22 5.87
N SER A 111 11.67 19.94 6.35
CA SER A 111 12.49 18.84 5.83
C SER A 111 11.85 17.48 6.08
N SER A 112 11.20 17.27 7.21
CA SER A 112 10.51 16.00 7.53
C SER A 112 9.29 15.78 6.66
N ILE A 113 8.52 16.83 6.39
CA ILE A 113 7.36 16.79 5.50
C ILE A 113 7.82 16.51 4.06
N LEU A 114 8.76 17.31 3.53
CA LEU A 114 9.23 17.17 2.14
C LEU A 114 9.94 15.83 1.87
N ALA A 115 10.68 15.32 2.85
CA ALA A 115 11.36 14.03 2.72
C ALA A 115 10.44 12.84 3.01
N PHE A 116 9.16 13.05 3.33
CA PHE A 116 8.23 12.01 3.74
C PHE A 116 8.81 11.12 4.86
N LYS A 117 9.46 11.72 5.85
CA LYS A 117 10.08 11.01 6.98
C LYS A 117 9.11 10.85 8.17
N ILE A 118 7.86 11.23 8.01
CA ILE A 118 6.87 11.27 9.07
C ILE A 118 6.12 9.95 9.14
N GLY A 119 6.17 9.29 10.29
CA GLY A 119 5.38 8.12 10.61
C GLY A 119 5.38 7.06 9.51
N TYR A 120 4.19 6.58 9.16
CA TYR A 120 3.96 5.54 8.16
C TYR A 120 3.81 6.08 6.72
N SER A 121 4.49 7.17 6.39
CA SER A 121 4.41 7.85 5.08
C SER A 121 4.88 7.00 3.89
N TRP A 122 5.48 5.81 4.13
CA TRP A 122 5.91 4.90 3.07
C TRP A 122 4.76 4.51 2.13
N TYR A 123 3.54 4.32 2.68
CA TYR A 123 2.36 3.99 1.89
C TYR A 123 1.99 5.14 0.95
N ILE A 124 2.08 6.37 1.43
CA ILE A 124 1.78 7.56 0.62
C ILE A 124 2.79 7.71 -0.52
N LYS A 125 4.09 7.50 -0.27
CA LYS A 125 5.12 7.50 -1.32
C LYS A 125 4.82 6.48 -2.40
N MET A 126 4.52 5.25 -2.00
CA MET A 126 4.15 4.16 -2.90
C MET A 126 2.88 4.52 -3.69
N TYR A 127 1.85 5.04 -3.01
CA TYR A 127 0.59 5.42 -3.65
C TYR A 127 0.75 6.57 -4.63
N LEU A 128 1.58 7.57 -4.33
CA LEU A 128 1.89 8.68 -5.25
C LEU A 128 2.53 8.15 -6.54
N GLY A 129 3.51 7.26 -6.44
CA GLY A 129 4.12 6.61 -7.60
C GLY A 129 3.10 5.83 -8.42
N LEU A 130 2.29 5.00 -7.76
CA LEU A 130 1.22 4.24 -8.41
C LEU A 130 0.21 5.19 -9.07
N PHE A 131 -0.23 6.25 -8.39
CA PHE A 131 -1.18 7.21 -8.92
C PHE A 131 -0.69 7.86 -10.22
N LEU A 132 0.58 8.24 -10.28
CA LEU A 132 1.15 8.80 -11.50
C LEU A 132 1.14 7.80 -12.68
N LEU A 133 1.32 6.51 -12.39
CA LEU A 133 1.38 5.45 -13.39
C LEU A 133 0.00 4.95 -13.86
N ILE A 134 -1.07 5.11 -13.06
CA ILE A 134 -2.40 4.54 -13.34
C ILE A 134 -2.91 4.78 -14.76
N PRO A 135 -2.85 5.98 -15.35
CA PRO A 135 -3.36 6.16 -16.72
C PRO A 135 -2.60 5.34 -17.75
N PHE A 136 -1.31 5.13 -17.55
CA PHE A 136 -0.45 4.35 -18.47
C PHE A 136 -0.68 2.85 -18.31
N ILE A 137 -0.75 2.34 -17.07
CA ILE A 137 -1.05 0.92 -16.84
C ILE A 137 -2.45 0.54 -17.27
N ASN A 138 -3.42 1.47 -17.17
CA ASN A 138 -4.75 1.29 -17.76
C ASN A 138 -4.68 1.17 -19.30
N LEU A 139 -3.86 1.99 -19.96
CA LEU A 139 -3.65 1.86 -21.41
C LEU A 139 -3.10 0.49 -21.76
N ILE A 140 -2.08 0.01 -21.04
CA ILE A 140 -1.51 -1.33 -21.26
C ILE A 140 -2.61 -2.39 -21.11
N TYR A 141 -3.32 -2.41 -19.98
CA TYR A 141 -4.31 -3.43 -19.67
C TYR A 141 -5.51 -3.42 -20.62
N ASN A 142 -5.98 -2.23 -21.00
CA ASN A 142 -7.15 -2.09 -21.88
C ASN A 142 -6.83 -2.42 -23.36
N ASN A 143 -5.57 -2.31 -23.78
CA ASN A 143 -5.14 -2.72 -25.12
C ASN A 143 -4.88 -4.23 -25.25
N LEU A 144 -4.90 -4.99 -24.16
CA LEU A 144 -4.85 -6.46 -24.23
C LEU A 144 -6.17 -7.01 -24.81
N LYS A 145 -6.06 -7.69 -25.95
CA LYS A 145 -7.20 -8.06 -26.79
C LYS A 145 -8.10 -9.14 -26.19
N ASN A 146 -7.56 -10.03 -25.37
CA ASN A 146 -8.30 -11.17 -24.87
C ASN A 146 -8.00 -11.47 -23.39
N LYS A 147 -8.89 -12.26 -22.77
CA LYS A 147 -8.77 -12.66 -21.36
C LYS A 147 -7.45 -13.40 -21.08
N LYS A 148 -6.97 -14.22 -22.00
CA LYS A 148 -5.73 -14.99 -21.85
C LYS A 148 -4.51 -14.07 -21.69
N GLN A 149 -4.41 -13.01 -22.50
CA GLN A 149 -3.32 -12.02 -22.37
C GLN A 149 -3.35 -11.30 -21.03
N LYS A 150 -4.54 -10.95 -20.53
CA LYS A 150 -4.70 -10.33 -19.21
C LYS A 150 -4.29 -11.28 -18.07
N GLN A 151 -4.66 -12.55 -18.18
CA GLN A 151 -4.24 -13.58 -17.21
C GLN A 151 -2.73 -13.80 -17.24
N ILE A 152 -2.10 -13.84 -18.43
CA ILE A 152 -0.64 -13.95 -18.56
C ILE A 152 0.05 -12.75 -17.91
N LEU A 153 -0.44 -11.53 -18.12
CA LEU A 153 0.11 -10.33 -17.48
C LEU A 153 0.09 -10.47 -15.95
N ILE A 154 -1.08 -10.82 -15.39
CA ILE A 154 -1.24 -10.98 -13.93
C ILE A 154 -0.31 -12.09 -13.42
N LEU A 155 -0.23 -13.24 -14.10
CA LEU A 155 0.63 -14.34 -13.71
C LEU A 155 2.11 -13.93 -13.75
N THR A 156 2.55 -13.24 -14.80
CA THR A 156 3.92 -12.71 -14.89
C THR A 156 4.23 -11.77 -13.72
N MET A 157 3.33 -10.84 -13.42
CA MET A 157 3.50 -9.90 -12.31
C MET A 157 3.55 -10.62 -10.96
N LEU A 158 2.70 -11.65 -10.74
CA LEU A 158 2.72 -12.47 -9.54
C LEU A 158 4.04 -13.27 -9.41
N THR A 159 4.54 -13.82 -10.52
CA THR A 159 5.83 -14.55 -10.54
C THR A 159 6.96 -13.62 -10.10
N LEU A 160 7.00 -12.41 -10.62
CA LEU A 160 8.06 -11.45 -10.31
C LEU A 160 7.99 -10.90 -8.88
N THR A 161 6.79 -10.69 -8.33
CA THR A 161 6.62 -9.91 -7.10
C THR A 161 6.19 -10.70 -5.87
N SER A 162 5.44 -11.79 -6.07
CA SER A 162 4.83 -12.52 -4.94
C SER A 162 5.34 -13.96 -4.81
N PHE A 163 5.69 -14.61 -5.91
CA PHE A 163 6.17 -16.00 -5.86
C PHE A 163 7.69 -16.11 -5.70
N GLN A 164 8.37 -14.97 -5.63
CA GLN A 164 9.81 -14.90 -5.43
C GLN A 164 10.28 -15.73 -4.23
N GLY A 165 9.60 -15.61 -3.08
CA GLY A 165 9.90 -16.39 -1.88
C GLY A 165 9.75 -17.92 -2.05
N ILE A 166 8.98 -18.37 -3.06
CA ILE A 166 8.84 -19.79 -3.39
C ILE A 166 9.97 -20.25 -4.32
N PHE A 167 10.33 -19.40 -5.29
CA PHE A 167 11.35 -19.75 -6.29
C PHE A 167 12.79 -19.55 -5.79
N ASN A 168 13.01 -18.58 -4.91
CA ASN A 168 14.34 -18.25 -4.37
C ASN A 168 14.71 -19.05 -3.12
N ILE A 169 14.46 -20.39 -3.11
CA ILE A 169 14.77 -21.22 -1.93
C ILE A 169 16.26 -21.53 -1.82
N LYS A 170 16.90 -21.95 -2.91
CA LYS A 170 18.32 -22.35 -2.96
C LYS A 170 19.19 -21.41 -3.78
N TYR A 171 18.62 -20.88 -4.84
CA TYR A 171 19.28 -19.94 -5.76
C TYR A 171 18.36 -18.74 -6.00
N ILE A 172 18.95 -17.58 -6.20
CA ILE A 172 18.20 -16.36 -6.56
C ILE A 172 17.85 -16.45 -8.05
N LEU A 173 16.68 -17.00 -8.36
CA LEU A 173 16.17 -17.11 -9.73
C LEU A 173 15.52 -15.80 -10.19
N ILE A 174 14.87 -15.09 -9.26
CA ILE A 174 14.23 -13.82 -9.50
C ILE A 174 14.90 -12.78 -8.62
N PRO A 175 15.50 -11.70 -9.19
CA PRO A 175 16.17 -10.67 -8.39
C PRO A 175 15.22 -10.04 -7.38
N ASP A 176 15.69 -9.85 -6.13
CA ASP A 176 14.86 -9.40 -5.00
C ASP A 176 14.25 -8.00 -5.18
N TRP A 177 14.88 -7.13 -5.98
CA TRP A 177 14.37 -5.80 -6.23
C TRP A 177 13.06 -5.76 -7.05
N TRP A 178 12.67 -6.85 -7.77
CA TRP A 178 11.38 -6.94 -8.46
C TRP A 178 10.19 -6.90 -7.49
N ILE A 179 10.36 -7.30 -6.23
CA ILE A 179 9.30 -7.20 -5.22
C ILE A 179 8.76 -5.77 -5.09
N SER A 180 9.61 -4.76 -5.33
CA SER A 180 9.24 -3.35 -5.18
C SER A 180 8.11 -2.90 -6.11
N ILE A 181 7.85 -3.62 -7.20
CA ILE A 181 6.74 -3.31 -8.12
C ILE A 181 5.42 -4.01 -7.76
N TYR A 182 5.33 -4.67 -6.59
CA TYR A 182 4.10 -5.33 -6.12
C TYR A 182 2.83 -4.45 -6.19
N PRO A 183 2.89 -3.09 -6.08
CA PRO A 183 1.69 -2.28 -6.21
C PRO A 183 1.03 -2.40 -7.59
N LEU A 184 1.83 -2.59 -8.66
CA LEU A 184 1.30 -2.81 -10.00
C LEU A 184 0.59 -4.16 -10.11
N THR A 185 1.14 -5.20 -9.48
CA THR A 185 0.55 -6.54 -9.43
C THR A 185 -0.85 -6.49 -8.81
N TYR A 186 -0.97 -5.94 -7.61
CA TYR A 186 -2.27 -5.84 -6.93
C TYR A 186 -3.23 -4.87 -7.62
N TYR A 187 -2.72 -3.86 -8.29
CA TYR A 187 -3.54 -2.97 -9.12
C TYR A 187 -4.19 -3.72 -10.30
N PHE A 188 -3.44 -4.56 -11.00
CA PHE A 188 -3.97 -5.35 -12.12
C PHE A 188 -4.95 -6.45 -11.69
N ILE A 189 -4.81 -6.98 -10.49
CA ILE A 189 -5.75 -7.97 -9.94
C ILE A 189 -7.11 -7.32 -9.62
N GLY A 190 -7.15 -6.07 -9.19
CA GLY A 190 -8.36 -5.29 -8.87
C GLY A 190 -9.04 -4.69 -10.08
#